data_710af4b80f44d3416a8393cc6855a30d
#
_entry.id   710af4b80f44d3416a8393cc6855a30d
#
_cell.length_a   1.000
_cell.length_b   1.000
_cell.length_c   1.000
_cell.angle_alpha   90.00
_cell.angle_beta   90.00
_cell.angle_gamma   90.00
#
_symmetry.space_group_name_H-M   'P 1'
#
loop_
_entity.id
_entity.type
_entity.pdbx_description
1 polymer ?
#
loop_
_entity_poly.entity_id
_entity_poly.type
_entity_poly.pdbx_seq_one_letter_code
_entity_poly.pdbx_strand_id
1 'polypeptide(L)'
;MAIALAVRIPADEPKMSKATAALAGAALGFPRHLRAVATMAPAEAPATEPDRAGTVVSCRKGQTLVEEGHRAAYIFKVVSGALRTVRFMPDGRRHVASFHLPGEFIGLADDGLYGHSVEALSDARLVRYTRTSFEATLERDPGAGRRLFDVMRKELAAAQDRLLLLGRKTAAERLATFLLTLIDRKTDNRGAGDHEIELPMNRSDMADYLGLRIETVCRLLTDLKHRHIIDLPSIHSVVVLRRDLLEDESEGNG
;
A
#
# COMPACT_ATOMS: atom_id res chain seq x y z
N MET A 1 38.17 28.56 -3.49
CA MET A 1 38.39 28.27 -4.92
C MET A 1 37.32 27.26 -5.34
N ALA A 2 36.26 27.76 -5.99
CA ALA A 2 35.15 26.95 -6.49
C ALA A 2 35.41 26.68 -7.98
N ILE A 3 35.42 25.40 -8.36
CA ILE A 3 35.53 24.97 -9.75
C ILE A 3 34.10 24.69 -10.24
N ALA A 4 33.57 25.62 -11.04
CA ALA A 4 32.31 25.43 -11.76
C ALA A 4 32.58 24.61 -13.03
N LEU A 5 31.99 23.41 -13.12
CA LEU A 5 32.01 22.60 -14.34
C LEU A 5 30.79 22.96 -15.19
N ALA A 6 31.01 23.77 -16.24
CA ALA A 6 29.99 24.12 -17.22
C ALA A 6 29.87 22.99 -18.25
N VAL A 7 28.74 22.26 -18.23
CA VAL A 7 28.38 21.33 -19.30
C VAL A 7 27.72 22.11 -20.43
N ARG A 8 28.38 22.14 -21.58
CA ARG A 8 27.92 22.78 -22.82
C ARG A 8 27.05 21.79 -23.60
N ILE A 9 25.74 22.09 -23.72
CA ILE A 9 24.79 21.31 -24.55
C ILE A 9 24.83 21.89 -25.96
N PRO A 10 25.05 21.09 -27.01
CA PRO A 10 24.93 21.57 -28.39
C PRO A 10 23.48 21.77 -28.78
N ALA A 11 23.14 22.91 -29.36
CA ALA A 11 21.86 23.20 -29.96
C ALA A 11 21.79 22.51 -31.33
N ASP A 12 20.91 21.49 -31.44
CA ASP A 12 20.46 20.99 -32.74
C ASP A 12 18.93 20.88 -32.69
N GLU A 13 18.25 21.79 -33.43
CA GLU A 13 16.80 21.85 -33.53
C GLU A 13 16.33 20.91 -34.65
N PRO A 14 15.52 19.87 -34.37
CA PRO A 14 14.79 19.18 -35.43
C PRO A 14 13.47 19.92 -35.74
N LYS A 15 13.27 20.29 -36.98
CA LYS A 15 12.08 20.89 -37.56
C LYS A 15 10.80 20.11 -37.20
N MET A 16 9.90 20.75 -36.49
CA MET A 16 8.59 20.24 -36.12
C MET A 16 7.72 19.99 -37.38
N SER A 17 7.31 18.73 -37.58
CA SER A 17 6.32 18.30 -38.55
C SER A 17 4.90 18.73 -38.11
N LYS A 18 4.05 19.08 -39.12
CA LYS A 18 2.67 19.57 -38.95
C LYS A 18 1.65 18.64 -38.27
N ALA A 19 2.12 17.56 -37.62
CA ALA A 19 1.26 16.60 -36.88
C ALA A 19 1.04 16.95 -35.41
N THR A 20 1.69 17.99 -34.87
CA THR A 20 1.67 18.32 -33.41
C THR A 20 0.60 19.36 -33.04
N ALA A 21 -0.19 19.86 -34.00
CA ALA A 21 -1.19 20.92 -33.77
C ALA A 21 -2.60 20.43 -33.41
N ALA A 22 -2.84 19.12 -33.27
CA ALA A 22 -4.18 18.54 -33.04
C ALA A 22 -4.45 18.02 -31.61
N LEU A 23 -3.61 18.37 -30.64
CA LEU A 23 -3.72 17.87 -29.24
C LEU A 23 -3.96 18.95 -28.17
N ALA A 24 -4.46 20.13 -28.57
CA ALA A 24 -4.90 21.16 -27.64
C ALA A 24 -6.42 21.12 -27.48
N GLY A 25 -6.96 20.21 -26.72
CA GLY A 25 -8.40 20.14 -26.48
C GLY A 25 -8.93 18.89 -25.78
N ALA A 26 -8.08 18.08 -25.17
CA ALA A 26 -8.56 16.96 -24.37
C ALA A 26 -8.27 17.23 -22.89
N ALA A 27 -9.32 17.19 -22.08
CA ALA A 27 -9.28 17.23 -20.62
C ALA A 27 -8.15 16.36 -20.08
N LEU A 28 -7.48 16.82 -19.02
CA LEU A 28 -6.44 16.12 -18.28
C LEU A 28 -7.01 14.85 -17.59
N GLY A 29 -7.43 13.89 -18.39
CA GLY A 29 -7.67 12.53 -17.96
C GLY A 29 -6.32 11.80 -17.88
N PHE A 30 -5.99 11.26 -16.74
CA PHE A 30 -4.80 10.42 -16.58
C PHE A 30 -4.79 9.29 -17.61
N PRO A 31 -3.67 9.05 -18.30
CA PRO A 31 -3.61 8.06 -19.35
C PRO A 31 -3.92 6.65 -18.83
N ARG A 32 -4.78 5.93 -19.54
CA ARG A 32 -5.23 4.54 -19.23
C ARG A 32 -4.11 3.52 -19.02
N HIS A 33 -2.87 3.83 -19.38
CA HIS A 33 -1.72 2.93 -19.19
C HIS A 33 -1.25 2.81 -17.73
N LEU A 34 -1.65 3.70 -16.83
CA LEU A 34 -1.43 3.51 -15.38
C LEU A 34 -2.37 2.44 -14.79
N ARG A 35 -3.48 2.11 -15.46
CA ARG A 35 -4.35 0.97 -15.12
C ARG A 35 -3.72 -0.39 -15.46
N ALA A 36 -2.87 -0.46 -16.47
CA ALA A 36 -2.28 -1.71 -16.95
C ALA A 36 -1.16 -2.27 -16.04
N VAL A 37 -0.64 -1.49 -15.10
CA VAL A 37 0.40 -1.95 -14.18
C VAL A 37 -0.20 -2.73 -12.99
N ALA A 38 -1.49 -2.58 -12.73
CA ALA A 38 -2.20 -3.32 -11.67
C ALA A 38 -2.68 -4.72 -12.09
N THR A 39 -2.55 -5.08 -13.38
CA THR A 39 -3.14 -6.32 -13.92
C THR A 39 -2.09 -7.32 -14.43
N MET A 40 -0.90 -7.32 -13.86
CA MET A 40 -0.09 -8.55 -13.93
C MET A 40 -0.51 -9.43 -12.75
N ALA A 41 -1.25 -10.51 -13.08
CA ALA A 41 -1.55 -11.57 -12.14
C ALA A 41 -0.27 -11.89 -11.36
N PRO A 42 -0.32 -11.98 -10.03
CA PRO A 42 0.78 -12.58 -9.30
C PRO A 42 0.89 -13.99 -9.86
N ALA A 43 2.06 -14.34 -10.39
CA ALA A 43 2.42 -15.74 -10.42
C ALA A 43 2.07 -16.27 -9.04
N GLU A 44 1.23 -17.31 -8.97
CA GLU A 44 0.98 -18.04 -7.74
C GLU A 44 2.30 -18.09 -7.00
N ALA A 45 2.37 -17.40 -5.85
CA ALA A 45 3.48 -17.63 -4.97
C ALA A 45 3.36 -19.12 -4.64
N PRO A 46 4.24 -20.00 -5.14
CA PRO A 46 4.20 -21.37 -4.73
C PRO A 46 4.22 -21.30 -3.22
N ALA A 47 3.41 -22.12 -2.56
CA ALA A 47 3.49 -22.35 -1.13
C ALA A 47 4.95 -22.72 -0.87
N THR A 48 5.78 -21.71 -0.73
CA THR A 48 7.22 -21.84 -0.58
C THR A 48 7.39 -22.50 0.76
N GLU A 49 7.98 -23.69 0.72
CA GLU A 49 8.49 -24.38 1.89
C GLU A 49 9.01 -23.36 2.89
N PRO A 50 8.77 -23.55 4.22
CA PRO A 50 9.20 -22.61 5.23
C PRO A 50 10.67 -22.32 4.97
N ASP A 51 10.91 -21.08 4.55
CA ASP A 51 12.20 -20.59 4.14
C ASP A 51 13.21 -20.96 5.25
N ARG A 52 14.12 -21.88 4.97
CA ARG A 52 15.06 -22.51 5.94
C ARG A 52 15.92 -21.50 6.70
N ALA A 53 15.87 -20.22 6.32
CA ALA A 53 16.65 -19.14 6.90
C ALA A 53 15.86 -18.30 7.95
N GLY A 54 14.53 -18.44 8.07
CA GLY A 54 13.70 -17.62 8.93
C GLY A 54 13.15 -18.38 10.14
N THR A 55 12.85 -17.66 11.23
CA THR A 55 12.22 -18.18 12.45
C THR A 55 10.76 -17.72 12.50
N VAL A 56 9.83 -18.64 12.72
CA VAL A 56 8.42 -18.29 12.91
C VAL A 56 8.24 -17.64 14.29
N VAL A 57 7.61 -16.47 14.30
CA VAL A 57 7.26 -15.72 15.50
C VAL A 57 5.77 -15.40 15.48
N SER A 58 5.17 -15.30 16.68
CA SER A 58 3.78 -14.92 16.85
C SER A 58 3.70 -13.55 17.53
N CYS A 59 2.73 -12.73 17.11
CA CYS A 59 2.43 -11.43 17.68
C CYS A 59 0.93 -11.39 17.98
N ARG A 60 0.56 -11.21 19.25
CA ARG A 60 -0.85 -11.17 19.67
C ARG A 60 -1.48 -9.83 19.30
N LYS A 61 -2.80 -9.82 19.11
CA LYS A 61 -3.56 -8.58 18.91
C LYS A 61 -3.20 -7.53 19.94
N GLY A 62 -2.88 -6.31 19.48
CA GLY A 62 -2.48 -5.17 20.32
C GLY A 62 -1.02 -5.18 20.76
N GLN A 63 -0.25 -6.23 20.46
CA GLN A 63 1.18 -6.29 20.77
C GLN A 63 2.00 -5.52 19.75
N THR A 64 3.04 -4.81 20.22
CA THR A 64 4.04 -4.15 19.38
C THR A 64 5.06 -5.19 18.91
N LEU A 65 5.24 -5.31 17.59
CA LEU A 65 6.24 -6.19 16.96
C LEU A 65 7.62 -5.54 16.97
N VAL A 66 7.68 -4.27 16.58
CA VAL A 66 8.88 -3.43 16.56
C VAL A 66 8.52 -2.02 17.02
N GLU A 67 9.47 -1.33 17.65
CA GLU A 67 9.30 0.05 18.13
C GLU A 67 10.16 1.02 17.33
N GLU A 68 9.62 2.22 17.03
CA GLU A 68 10.34 3.32 16.39
C GLU A 68 11.62 3.65 17.18
N GLY A 69 12.73 3.83 16.47
CA GLY A 69 14.04 4.14 17.05
C GLY A 69 14.82 2.94 17.61
N HIS A 70 14.23 1.76 17.69
CA HIS A 70 14.97 0.54 18.03
C HIS A 70 15.79 0.04 16.84
N ARG A 71 16.86 -0.75 17.13
CA ARG A 71 17.73 -1.31 16.11
C ARG A 71 16.95 -2.19 15.13
N ALA A 72 16.99 -1.89 13.85
CA ALA A 72 16.35 -2.65 12.77
C ALA A 72 17.14 -3.92 12.42
N ALA A 73 17.28 -4.83 13.39
CA ALA A 73 18.06 -6.06 13.25
C ALA A 73 17.35 -7.14 12.40
N TYR A 74 16.04 -7.01 12.21
CA TYR A 74 15.23 -8.05 11.59
C TYR A 74 14.35 -7.51 10.47
N ILE A 75 14.05 -8.39 9.51
CA ILE A 75 13.01 -8.25 8.49
C ILE A 75 11.95 -9.31 8.80
N PHE A 76 10.68 -8.95 8.65
CA PHE A 76 9.57 -9.87 8.91
C PHE A 76 8.72 -10.02 7.65
N LYS A 77 8.25 -11.26 7.38
CA LYS A 77 7.22 -11.55 6.37
C LYS A 77 5.96 -11.99 7.09
N VAL A 78 4.84 -11.34 6.80
CA VAL A 78 3.54 -11.70 7.37
C VAL A 78 3.06 -13.00 6.74
N VAL A 79 2.72 -13.99 7.56
CA VAL A 79 2.16 -15.29 7.13
C VAL A 79 0.65 -15.30 7.32
N SER A 80 0.18 -14.80 8.47
CA SER A 80 -1.25 -14.67 8.76
C SER A 80 -1.50 -13.52 9.73
N GLY A 81 -2.76 -13.06 9.79
CA GLY A 81 -3.12 -11.89 10.59
C GLY A 81 -2.86 -10.58 9.86
N ALA A 82 -3.01 -9.48 10.57
CA ALA A 82 -2.81 -8.12 10.05
C ALA A 82 -2.08 -7.26 11.08
N LEU A 83 -1.20 -6.38 10.57
CA LEU A 83 -0.47 -5.42 11.40
C LEU A 83 -0.64 -4.01 10.81
N ARG A 84 -0.31 -2.99 11.59
CA ARG A 84 -0.25 -1.60 11.14
C ARG A 84 1.09 -0.99 11.52
N THR A 85 1.59 -0.12 10.65
CA THR A 85 2.70 0.77 10.96
C THR A 85 2.15 2.07 11.48
N VAL A 86 2.61 2.49 12.65
CA VAL A 86 2.17 3.72 13.32
C VAL A 86 3.35 4.63 13.64
N ARG A 87 3.08 5.92 13.64
CA ARG A 87 3.98 6.95 14.12
C ARG A 87 3.22 7.91 15.02
N PHE A 88 3.82 8.28 16.14
CA PHE A 88 3.30 9.32 17.01
C PHE A 88 3.98 10.64 16.69
N MET A 89 3.18 11.66 16.44
CA MET A 89 3.68 13.01 16.24
C MET A 89 4.03 13.64 17.60
N PRO A 90 4.92 14.65 17.65
CA PRO A 90 5.28 15.32 18.91
C PRO A 90 4.09 15.92 19.66
N ASP A 91 3.00 16.25 18.97
CA ASP A 91 1.75 16.75 19.55
C ASP A 91 0.79 15.66 20.03
N GLY A 92 1.23 14.40 20.04
CA GLY A 92 0.45 13.24 20.49
C GLY A 92 -0.51 12.66 19.45
N ARG A 93 -0.65 13.27 18.26
CA ARG A 93 -1.46 12.68 17.19
C ARG A 93 -0.80 11.41 16.68
N ARG A 94 -1.63 10.38 16.48
CA ARG A 94 -1.23 9.13 15.87
C ARG A 94 -1.44 9.19 14.35
N HIS A 95 -0.50 8.71 13.60
CA HIS A 95 -0.62 8.51 12.17
C HIS A 95 -0.41 7.05 11.83
N VAL A 96 -1.35 6.45 11.10
CA VAL A 96 -1.19 5.10 10.54
C VAL A 96 -0.55 5.21 9.16
N ALA A 97 0.68 4.72 9.06
CA ALA A 97 1.45 4.81 7.83
C ALA A 97 1.08 3.72 6.81
N SER A 98 0.81 2.50 7.23
CA SER A 98 0.42 1.38 6.37
C SER A 98 -0.29 0.29 7.17
N PHE A 99 -0.98 -0.60 6.44
CA PHE A 99 -1.48 -1.88 6.94
C PHE A 99 -0.74 -2.99 6.23
N HIS A 100 -0.29 -3.98 7.00
CA HIS A 100 0.44 -5.14 6.50
C HIS A 100 -0.44 -6.38 6.57
N LEU A 101 -0.59 -7.03 5.41
CA LEU A 101 -1.41 -8.24 5.21
C LEU A 101 -0.51 -9.45 4.88
N PRO A 102 -1.04 -10.68 4.85
CA PRO A 102 -0.27 -11.86 4.49
C PRO A 102 0.46 -11.72 3.15
N GLY A 103 1.75 -12.11 3.14
CA GLY A 103 2.65 -11.98 1.99
C GLY A 103 3.53 -10.74 2.01
N GLU A 104 3.19 -9.71 2.77
CA GLU A 104 3.92 -8.44 2.83
C GLU A 104 5.09 -8.49 3.82
N PHE A 105 6.08 -7.62 3.57
CA PHE A 105 7.27 -7.52 4.40
C PHE A 105 7.25 -6.28 5.29
N ILE A 106 7.92 -6.37 6.44
CA ILE A 106 8.12 -5.29 7.40
C ILE A 106 9.61 -5.15 7.65
N GLY A 107 10.10 -3.91 7.69
CA GLY A 107 11.51 -3.60 7.99
C GLY A 107 12.44 -3.63 6.78
N LEU A 108 11.95 -3.74 5.54
CA LEU A 108 12.79 -3.74 4.32
C LEU A 108 13.49 -2.39 4.11
N ALA A 109 12.75 -1.29 4.29
CA ALA A 109 13.24 0.07 4.02
C ALA A 109 14.03 0.69 5.18
N ASP A 110 14.06 0.04 6.35
CA ASP A 110 14.74 0.57 7.53
C ASP A 110 16.23 0.35 7.45
N ASP A 111 17.01 1.41 7.69
CA ASP A 111 18.47 1.39 7.73
C ASP A 111 18.97 1.75 9.14
N GLY A 112 19.47 0.75 9.85
CA GLY A 112 20.00 0.88 11.20
C GLY A 112 18.93 0.90 12.29
N LEU A 113 17.93 1.76 12.22
CA LEU A 113 16.83 1.88 13.18
C LEU A 113 15.48 1.75 12.49
N TYR A 114 14.47 1.20 13.19
CA TYR A 114 13.09 1.23 12.69
C TYR A 114 12.57 2.66 12.67
N GLY A 115 12.12 3.12 11.52
CA GLY A 115 11.57 4.46 11.34
C GLY A 115 10.15 4.63 11.89
N HIS A 116 9.49 3.53 12.29
CA HIS A 116 8.10 3.49 12.75
C HIS A 116 7.89 2.32 13.71
N SER A 117 6.87 2.41 14.54
CA SER A 117 6.40 1.26 15.33
C SER A 117 5.43 0.41 14.50
N VAL A 118 5.43 -0.91 14.72
CA VAL A 118 4.50 -1.83 14.08
C VAL A 118 3.73 -2.60 15.14
N GLU A 119 2.40 -2.59 15.05
CA GLU A 119 1.49 -3.18 16.03
C GLU A 119 0.54 -4.18 15.36
N ALA A 120 0.23 -5.28 16.05
CA ALA A 120 -0.70 -6.30 15.56
C ALA A 120 -2.17 -5.86 15.72
N LEU A 121 -2.93 -5.90 14.63
CA LEU A 121 -4.38 -5.66 14.60
C LEU A 121 -5.19 -6.91 14.93
N SER A 122 -4.64 -8.08 14.61
CA SER A 122 -5.16 -9.40 14.98
C SER A 122 -4.00 -10.27 15.45
N ASP A 123 -4.29 -11.46 15.97
CA ASP A 123 -3.23 -12.44 16.19
C ASP A 123 -2.54 -12.73 14.85
N ALA A 124 -1.22 -12.55 14.81
CA ALA A 124 -0.43 -12.64 13.60
C ALA A 124 0.71 -13.65 13.76
N ARG A 125 1.02 -14.35 12.65
CA ARG A 125 2.20 -15.19 12.51
C ARG A 125 3.11 -14.57 11.44
N LEU A 126 4.40 -14.51 11.74
CA LEU A 126 5.39 -13.91 10.84
C LEU A 126 6.61 -14.84 10.75
N VAL A 127 7.31 -14.77 9.64
CA VAL A 127 8.67 -15.31 9.54
C VAL A 127 9.64 -14.15 9.75
N ARG A 128 10.51 -14.29 10.74
CA ARG A 128 11.54 -13.32 11.09
C ARG A 128 12.88 -13.76 10.50
N TYR A 129 13.54 -12.87 9.79
CA TYR A 129 14.88 -13.02 9.23
C TYR A 129 15.85 -12.05 9.90
N THR A 130 17.08 -12.46 10.18
CA THR A 130 18.14 -11.49 10.41
C THR A 130 18.49 -10.82 9.06
N ARG A 131 18.93 -9.56 9.07
CA ARG A 131 19.34 -8.89 7.82
C ARG A 131 20.41 -9.68 7.07
N THR A 132 21.44 -10.16 7.78
CA THR A 132 22.50 -10.96 7.19
C THR A 132 21.99 -12.25 6.53
N SER A 133 21.04 -12.96 7.17
CA SER A 133 20.48 -14.18 6.59
C SER A 133 19.58 -13.87 5.39
N PHE A 134 18.86 -12.75 5.42
CA PHE A 134 18.04 -12.30 4.30
C PHE A 134 18.90 -11.92 3.09
N GLU A 135 19.95 -11.13 3.30
CA GLU A 135 20.93 -10.75 2.27
C GLU A 135 21.61 -11.97 1.66
N ALA A 136 22.07 -12.91 2.51
CA ALA A 136 22.68 -14.16 2.05
C ALA A 136 21.71 -15.01 1.20
N THR A 137 20.39 -14.95 1.47
CA THR A 137 19.38 -15.62 0.65
C THR A 137 19.28 -14.96 -0.73
N LEU A 138 19.31 -13.63 -0.80
CA LEU A 138 19.27 -12.90 -2.07
C LEU A 138 20.49 -13.17 -2.94
N GLU A 139 21.68 -13.30 -2.32
CA GLU A 139 22.92 -13.63 -3.03
C GLU A 139 22.90 -15.05 -3.62
N ARG A 140 22.31 -16.01 -2.89
CA ARG A 140 22.26 -17.43 -3.30
C ARG A 140 21.18 -17.74 -4.33
N ASP A 141 20.08 -16.99 -4.32
CA ASP A 141 18.93 -17.17 -5.22
C ASP A 141 18.68 -15.90 -6.05
N PRO A 142 19.18 -15.85 -7.31
CA PRO A 142 18.92 -14.71 -8.21
C PRO A 142 17.41 -14.47 -8.44
N GLY A 143 16.57 -15.50 -8.32
CA GLY A 143 15.13 -15.37 -8.39
C GLY A 143 14.54 -14.62 -7.17
N ALA A 144 15.12 -14.81 -5.97
CA ALA A 144 14.71 -14.08 -4.78
C ALA A 144 14.98 -12.57 -4.92
N GLY A 145 16.13 -12.20 -5.47
CA GLY A 145 16.46 -10.79 -5.76
C GLY A 145 15.45 -10.14 -6.70
N ARG A 146 15.04 -10.84 -7.76
CA ARG A 146 14.02 -10.35 -8.71
C ARG A 146 12.67 -10.19 -8.03
N ARG A 147 12.23 -11.18 -7.24
CA ARG A 147 10.96 -11.09 -6.46
C ARG A 147 10.98 -9.92 -5.47
N LEU A 148 12.10 -9.70 -4.78
CA LEU A 148 12.25 -8.55 -3.87
C LEU A 148 12.17 -7.23 -4.63
N PHE A 149 12.82 -7.12 -5.79
CA PHE A 149 12.73 -5.92 -6.63
C PHE A 149 11.28 -5.61 -7.04
N ASP A 150 10.50 -6.64 -7.41
CA ASP A 150 9.08 -6.48 -7.73
C ASP A 150 8.25 -6.03 -6.52
N VAL A 151 8.55 -6.54 -5.33
CA VAL A 151 7.91 -6.08 -4.06
C VAL A 151 8.24 -4.61 -3.82
N MET A 152 9.51 -4.21 -3.87
CA MET A 152 9.93 -2.83 -3.65
C MET A 152 9.34 -1.86 -4.67
N ARG A 153 9.22 -2.28 -5.94
CA ARG A 153 8.57 -1.50 -6.99
C ARG A 153 7.09 -1.27 -6.69
N LYS A 154 6.38 -2.29 -6.20
CA LYS A 154 4.97 -2.18 -5.79
C LYS A 154 4.81 -1.26 -4.56
N GLU A 155 5.69 -1.39 -3.57
CA GLU A 155 5.68 -0.52 -2.39
C GLU A 155 5.93 0.95 -2.74
N LEU A 156 6.89 1.21 -3.64
CA LEU A 156 7.16 2.57 -4.11
C LEU A 156 5.95 3.16 -4.85
N ALA A 157 5.31 2.39 -5.74
CA ALA A 157 4.11 2.82 -6.44
C ALA A 157 2.97 3.12 -5.45
N ALA A 158 2.73 2.24 -4.47
CA ALA A 158 1.72 2.45 -3.43
C ALA A 158 2.01 3.70 -2.59
N ALA A 159 3.28 3.99 -2.28
CA ALA A 159 3.67 5.20 -1.58
C ALA A 159 3.40 6.47 -2.41
N GLN A 160 3.65 6.45 -3.72
CA GLN A 160 3.34 7.54 -4.64
C GLN A 160 1.82 7.79 -4.76
N ASP A 161 1.03 6.72 -4.91
CA ASP A 161 -0.44 6.80 -4.96
C ASP A 161 -1.00 7.39 -3.66
N ARG A 162 -0.39 7.08 -2.53
CA ARG A 162 -0.75 7.62 -1.24
C ARG A 162 -0.48 9.13 -1.13
N LEU A 163 0.62 9.63 -1.69
CA LEU A 163 0.88 11.07 -1.75
C LEU A 163 -0.22 11.79 -2.53
N LEU A 164 -0.65 11.24 -3.66
CA LEU A 164 -1.77 11.75 -4.44
C LEU A 164 -3.09 11.68 -3.66
N LEU A 165 -3.36 10.55 -3.02
CA LEU A 165 -4.55 10.33 -2.21
C LEU A 165 -4.68 11.41 -1.13
N LEU A 166 -3.65 11.62 -0.33
CA LEU A 166 -3.68 12.57 0.78
C LEU A 166 -3.60 14.03 0.33
N GLY A 167 -2.94 14.30 -0.82
CA GLY A 167 -2.69 15.66 -1.29
C GLY A 167 -3.78 16.23 -2.20
N ARG A 168 -4.55 15.40 -2.92
CA ARG A 168 -5.47 15.86 -3.96
C ARG A 168 -6.89 15.37 -3.84
N LYS A 169 -7.13 14.20 -3.22
CA LYS A 169 -8.45 13.59 -3.13
C LYS A 169 -9.29 14.16 -1.99
N THR A 170 -10.58 14.30 -2.21
CA THR A 170 -11.60 14.60 -1.21
C THR A 170 -11.73 13.45 -0.20
N ALA A 171 -12.46 13.65 0.89
CA ALA A 171 -12.68 12.61 1.89
C ALA A 171 -13.42 11.38 1.34
N ALA A 172 -14.41 11.58 0.45
CA ALA A 172 -15.16 10.51 -0.19
C ALA A 172 -14.27 9.72 -1.16
N GLU A 173 -13.55 10.40 -2.04
CA GLU A 173 -12.59 9.79 -2.96
C GLU A 173 -11.50 8.99 -2.24
N ARG A 174 -10.99 9.50 -1.08
CA ARG A 174 -10.00 8.79 -0.25
C ARG A 174 -10.56 7.47 0.27
N LEU A 175 -11.77 7.49 0.82
CA LEU A 175 -12.40 6.30 1.35
C LEU A 175 -12.70 5.28 0.25
N ALA A 176 -13.27 5.71 -0.88
CA ALA A 176 -13.56 4.84 -2.02
C ALA A 176 -12.28 4.19 -2.58
N THR A 177 -11.21 4.98 -2.77
CA THR A 177 -9.90 4.47 -3.21
C THR A 177 -9.33 3.45 -2.21
N PHE A 178 -9.46 3.70 -0.91
CA PHE A 178 -9.00 2.77 0.12
C PHE A 178 -9.73 1.43 0.07
N LEU A 179 -11.06 1.45 -0.06
CA LEU A 179 -11.86 0.23 -0.18
C LEU A 179 -11.49 -0.56 -1.43
N LEU A 180 -11.34 0.11 -2.58
CA LEU A 180 -10.89 -0.52 -3.83
C LEU A 180 -9.49 -1.17 -3.68
N THR A 181 -8.57 -0.48 -3.02
CA THR A 181 -7.23 -1.03 -2.75
C THR A 181 -7.27 -2.30 -1.92
N LEU A 182 -8.17 -2.38 -0.92
CA LEU A 182 -8.33 -3.59 -0.10
C LEU A 182 -8.93 -4.75 -0.90
N ILE A 183 -9.90 -4.47 -1.80
CA ILE A 183 -10.46 -5.49 -2.70
C ILE A 183 -9.38 -6.06 -3.60
N ASP A 184 -8.61 -5.20 -4.25
CA ASP A 184 -7.59 -5.61 -5.20
C ASP A 184 -6.51 -6.47 -4.52
N ARG A 185 -6.08 -6.09 -3.30
CA ARG A 185 -5.16 -6.90 -2.48
C ARG A 185 -5.73 -8.27 -2.10
N LYS A 186 -7.05 -8.36 -1.86
CA LYS A 186 -7.71 -9.64 -1.55
C LYS A 186 -7.84 -10.52 -2.78
N THR A 187 -8.24 -9.94 -3.90
CA THR A 187 -8.39 -10.63 -5.19
C THR A 187 -7.07 -11.21 -5.66
N ASP A 188 -5.96 -10.48 -5.49
CA ASP A 188 -4.61 -10.97 -5.77
C ASP A 188 -4.24 -12.21 -4.93
N ASN A 189 -4.82 -12.35 -3.74
CA ASN A 189 -4.51 -13.46 -2.81
C ASN A 189 -5.47 -14.65 -2.88
N ARG A 190 -6.71 -14.51 -3.41
CA ARG A 190 -7.77 -15.55 -3.30
C ARG A 190 -8.56 -15.85 -4.59
N GLY A 191 -8.29 -15.17 -5.70
CA GLY A 191 -9.04 -15.33 -6.96
C GLY A 191 -10.29 -14.45 -7.05
N ALA A 192 -10.72 -14.18 -8.31
CA ALA A 192 -11.84 -13.30 -8.60
C ALA A 192 -13.17 -13.89 -8.15
N GLY A 193 -13.96 -13.16 -7.37
CA GLY A 193 -15.34 -13.50 -7.03
C GLY A 193 -15.84 -13.07 -5.65
N ASP A 194 -14.95 -12.68 -4.75
CA ASP A 194 -15.34 -12.35 -3.38
C ASP A 194 -15.36 -10.82 -3.20
N HIS A 195 -16.57 -10.25 -3.23
CA HIS A 195 -16.81 -8.81 -3.04
C HIS A 195 -16.82 -8.38 -1.56
N GLU A 196 -16.67 -9.33 -0.63
CA GLU A 196 -16.58 -9.06 0.79
C GLU A 196 -15.15 -8.80 1.22
N ILE A 197 -14.92 -7.69 1.91
CA ILE A 197 -13.62 -7.30 2.48
C ILE A 197 -13.70 -7.44 3.98
N GLU A 198 -12.79 -8.23 4.57
CA GLU A 198 -12.51 -8.15 6.00
C GLU A 198 -11.69 -6.89 6.29
N LEU A 199 -12.14 -6.10 7.26
CA LEU A 199 -11.46 -4.92 7.78
C LEU A 199 -10.77 -5.29 9.10
N PRO A 200 -9.50 -5.67 9.11
CA PRO A 200 -8.80 -6.00 10.35
C PRO A 200 -8.57 -4.76 11.24
N MET A 201 -8.67 -3.56 10.66
CA MET A 201 -8.55 -2.28 11.34
C MET A 201 -9.91 -1.74 11.78
N ASN A 202 -9.91 -0.94 12.84
CA ASN A 202 -11.12 -0.22 13.28
C ASN A 202 -11.29 1.11 12.53
N ARG A 203 -12.41 1.81 12.77
CA ARG A 203 -12.72 3.09 12.11
C ARG A 203 -11.75 4.22 12.48
N SER A 204 -11.17 4.19 13.68
CA SER A 204 -10.14 5.16 14.09
C SER A 204 -8.86 4.94 13.29
N ASP A 205 -8.44 3.68 13.08
CA ASP A 205 -7.27 3.38 12.26
C ASP A 205 -7.45 3.79 10.80
N MET A 206 -8.67 3.59 10.25
CA MET A 206 -9.01 4.07 8.91
C MET A 206 -8.93 5.60 8.84
N ALA A 207 -9.44 6.30 9.86
CA ALA A 207 -9.39 7.76 9.93
C ALA A 207 -7.95 8.26 9.99
N ASP A 208 -7.12 7.68 10.86
CA ASP A 208 -5.71 8.01 10.99
C ASP A 208 -4.91 7.72 9.69
N TYR A 209 -5.28 6.65 8.98
CA TYR A 209 -4.68 6.31 7.68
C TYR A 209 -5.09 7.28 6.56
N LEU A 210 -6.36 7.70 6.53
CA LEU A 210 -6.92 8.56 5.48
C LEU A 210 -6.72 10.06 5.76
N GLY A 211 -6.20 10.42 6.95
CA GLY A 211 -6.08 11.81 7.38
C GLY A 211 -7.46 12.46 7.58
N LEU A 212 -8.43 11.70 8.10
CA LEU A 212 -9.81 12.13 8.33
C LEU A 212 -10.17 12.05 9.83
N ARG A 213 -11.31 12.62 10.18
CA ARG A 213 -11.93 12.37 11.50
C ARG A 213 -12.75 11.09 11.44
N ILE A 214 -12.84 10.37 12.57
CA ILE A 214 -13.61 9.12 12.67
C ILE A 214 -15.08 9.32 12.29
N GLU A 215 -15.68 10.47 12.68
CA GLU A 215 -17.06 10.82 12.36
C GLU A 215 -17.24 10.95 10.83
N THR A 216 -16.25 11.50 10.13
CA THR A 216 -16.27 11.62 8.68
C THR A 216 -16.24 10.24 8.02
N VAL A 217 -15.36 9.34 8.48
CA VAL A 217 -15.30 7.95 7.97
C VAL A 217 -16.63 7.23 8.18
N CYS A 218 -17.21 7.32 9.39
CA CYS A 218 -18.50 6.69 9.70
C CYS A 218 -19.62 7.23 8.82
N ARG A 219 -19.70 8.56 8.64
CA ARG A 219 -20.72 9.20 7.79
C ARG A 219 -20.59 8.77 6.33
N LEU A 220 -19.39 8.77 5.78
CA LEU A 220 -19.14 8.38 4.39
C LEU A 220 -19.48 6.90 4.14
N LEU A 221 -19.12 6.00 5.06
CA LEU A 221 -19.49 4.59 4.96
C LEU A 221 -21.02 4.40 5.00
N THR A 222 -21.71 5.17 5.85
CA THR A 222 -23.18 5.15 5.93
C THR A 222 -23.81 5.68 4.65
N ASP A 223 -23.24 6.75 4.06
CA ASP A 223 -23.70 7.30 2.78
C ASP A 223 -23.55 6.29 1.63
N LEU A 224 -22.38 5.68 1.47
CA LEU A 224 -22.16 4.63 0.47
C LEU A 224 -23.12 3.44 0.65
N LYS A 225 -23.46 3.08 1.90
CA LYS A 225 -24.48 2.05 2.19
C LYS A 225 -25.88 2.50 1.78
N HIS A 226 -26.28 3.73 2.10
CA HIS A 226 -27.60 4.28 1.70
C HIS A 226 -27.75 4.36 0.18
N ARG A 227 -26.68 4.64 -0.54
CA ARG A 227 -26.63 4.64 -2.01
C ARG A 227 -26.52 3.24 -2.62
N HIS A 228 -26.56 2.17 -1.80
CA HIS A 228 -26.41 0.77 -2.23
C HIS A 228 -25.13 0.50 -3.05
N ILE A 229 -24.06 1.23 -2.79
CA ILE A 229 -22.74 1.01 -3.38
C ILE A 229 -22.01 -0.08 -2.61
N ILE A 230 -22.17 -0.07 -1.27
CA ILE A 230 -21.62 -1.09 -0.37
C ILE A 230 -22.71 -1.59 0.58
N ASP A 231 -22.46 -2.75 1.21
CA ASP A 231 -23.14 -3.15 2.45
C ASP A 231 -22.13 -3.30 3.59
N LEU A 232 -22.62 -3.17 4.81
CA LEU A 232 -21.85 -3.27 6.06
C LEU A 232 -22.45 -4.36 6.94
N PRO A 233 -22.15 -5.64 6.68
CA PRO A 233 -22.69 -6.75 7.48
C PRO A 233 -22.24 -6.68 8.93
N SER A 234 -21.02 -6.16 9.16
CA SER A 234 -20.45 -5.93 10.50
C SER A 234 -19.57 -4.69 10.53
N ILE A 235 -19.06 -4.36 11.73
CA ILE A 235 -18.06 -3.29 11.87
C ILE A 235 -16.69 -3.67 11.27
N HIS A 236 -16.48 -4.95 10.99
CA HIS A 236 -15.24 -5.53 10.47
C HIS A 236 -15.39 -6.09 9.06
N SER A 237 -16.51 -5.90 8.39
CA SER A 237 -16.69 -6.35 7.00
C SER A 237 -17.41 -5.30 6.15
N VAL A 238 -17.03 -5.27 4.88
CA VAL A 238 -17.64 -4.46 3.83
C VAL A 238 -17.88 -5.37 2.64
N VAL A 239 -19.11 -5.34 2.10
CA VAL A 239 -19.44 -5.98 0.83
C VAL A 239 -19.61 -4.89 -0.22
N VAL A 240 -18.85 -4.98 -1.31
CA VAL A 240 -19.03 -4.04 -2.43
C VAL A 240 -20.08 -4.57 -3.38
N LEU A 241 -21.21 -3.87 -3.44
CA LEU A 241 -22.36 -4.23 -4.28
C LEU A 241 -22.20 -3.71 -5.71
N ARG A 242 -21.64 -2.51 -5.86
CA ARG A 242 -21.47 -1.80 -7.13
C ARG A 242 -20.06 -1.25 -7.23
N ARG A 243 -19.17 -2.07 -7.79
CA ARG A 243 -17.75 -1.70 -7.98
C ARG A 243 -17.59 -0.52 -8.93
N ASP A 244 -18.39 -0.49 -10.01
CA ASP A 244 -18.44 0.59 -10.98
C ASP A 244 -18.66 1.96 -10.32
N LEU A 245 -19.69 2.07 -9.47
CA LEU A 245 -20.01 3.31 -8.75
C LEU A 245 -18.96 3.67 -7.68
N LEU A 246 -18.33 2.67 -7.08
CA LEU A 246 -17.23 2.92 -6.13
C LEU A 246 -15.97 3.43 -6.85
N GLU A 247 -15.72 2.97 -8.08
CA GLU A 247 -14.67 3.48 -8.95
C GLU A 247 -14.94 4.93 -9.36
N ASP A 248 -16.20 5.26 -9.77
CA ASP A 248 -16.61 6.62 -10.09
C ASP A 248 -16.45 7.56 -8.89
N GLU A 249 -16.87 7.12 -7.68
CA GLU A 249 -16.68 7.87 -6.44
C GLU A 249 -15.18 8.13 -6.16
N SER A 250 -14.33 7.17 -6.46
CA SER A 250 -12.88 7.29 -6.24
C SER A 250 -12.21 8.28 -7.20
N GLU A 251 -12.82 8.52 -8.37
CA GLU A 251 -12.35 9.44 -9.42
C GLU A 251 -12.99 10.84 -9.33
N GLY A 252 -13.93 11.07 -8.40
CA GLY A 252 -14.64 12.34 -8.22
C GLY A 252 -15.77 12.55 -9.22
N ASN A 253 -16.29 11.48 -9.82
CA ASN A 253 -17.38 11.48 -10.80
C ASN A 253 -18.73 11.08 -10.17
N GLY A 254 -18.79 10.94 -8.82
CA GLY A 254 -19.94 10.46 -8.07
C GLY A 254 -20.92 11.54 -7.60
#